data_2a7c85c6326ad0da4a01349f37bac4e5
#
_entry.id   2a7c85c6326ad0da4a01349f37bac4e5
#
_cell.length_a   1.000
_cell.length_b   1.000
_cell.length_c   1.000
_cell.angle_alpha   90.00
_cell.angle_beta   90.00
_cell.angle_gamma   90.00
#
_symmetry.space_group_name_H-M   'P 1'
#
loop_
_entity.id
_entity.type
_entity.pdbx_description
1 polymer ?
#
loop_
_entity_poly.entity_id
_entity_poly.type
_entity_poly.pdbx_seq_one_letter_code
_entity_poly.pdbx_strand_id
1 'polypeptide(L)'
;TKDEQHTREYLEAKDIEKYAVKRVRYLEYDTPRCPGELSRPTFRELYDRDKIIINCLGTINCTLDNNIHYLHNHSIYCAVLWKDLKGVDNKSLSASVKRYSHHSRKEMEEFSEAVCLEYLIAILNSSYAAQLLATLRGDDYHIYPEHIRNIPIPSAPSVVQTRIKHLVHQIIEYKQSGKDCIASEKELDEMILELYKPDDSDEKK
;
A
#
# COMPACT_ATOMS: atom_id res chain seq x y z
N THR A 1 4.10 1.19 -25.14
CA THR A 1 4.55 -0.19 -25.45
C THR A 1 5.98 -0.35 -25.03
N LYS A 2 6.37 -1.57 -24.65
CA LYS A 2 7.75 -1.92 -24.36
C LYS A 2 8.57 -1.87 -25.68
N ASP A 3 9.73 -1.26 -25.63
CA ASP A 3 10.70 -1.23 -26.72
C ASP A 3 12.12 -1.27 -26.16
N GLU A 4 13.14 -1.11 -27.01
CA GLU A 4 14.55 -1.19 -26.59
C GLU A 4 14.97 -0.09 -25.60
N GLN A 5 14.29 1.05 -25.59
CA GLN A 5 14.59 2.19 -24.72
C GLN A 5 13.68 2.22 -23.48
N HIS A 6 12.38 1.93 -23.65
CA HIS A 6 11.39 1.92 -22.59
C HIS A 6 11.25 0.50 -22.02
N THR A 7 12.16 0.15 -21.12
CA THR A 7 12.31 -1.22 -20.62
C THR A 7 11.71 -1.42 -19.23
N ARG A 8 11.60 -0.35 -18.40
CA ARG A 8 11.11 -0.45 -17.04
C ARG A 8 9.60 -0.24 -16.97
N GLU A 9 8.96 -1.11 -16.26
CA GLU A 9 7.52 -1.08 -16.01
C GLU A 9 7.14 0.09 -15.11
N TYR A 10 6.07 0.78 -15.47
CA TYR A 10 5.66 2.06 -14.88
C TYR A 10 4.16 2.16 -14.77
N LEU A 11 3.68 2.77 -13.67
CA LEU A 11 2.27 2.95 -13.39
C LEU A 11 1.91 4.41 -13.10
N GLU A 12 0.69 4.76 -13.43
CA GLU A 12 -0.03 5.95 -12.97
C GLU A 12 -1.27 5.54 -12.18
N ALA A 13 -1.86 6.43 -11.37
CA ALA A 13 -2.99 6.11 -10.51
C ALA A 13 -4.18 5.42 -11.22
N LYS A 14 -4.43 5.80 -12.48
CA LYS A 14 -5.51 5.20 -13.31
C LYS A 14 -5.24 3.77 -13.78
N ASP A 15 -3.99 3.31 -13.63
CA ASP A 15 -3.56 1.99 -14.08
C ASP A 15 -3.76 0.92 -13.00
N ILE A 16 -4.17 1.32 -11.78
CA ILE A 16 -4.42 0.40 -10.67
C ILE A 16 -5.89 0.34 -10.26
N GLU A 17 -6.25 -0.75 -9.66
CA GLU A 17 -7.51 -0.98 -8.94
C GLU A 17 -7.24 -1.78 -7.66
N LYS A 18 -8.27 -2.03 -6.87
CA LYS A 18 -8.12 -2.88 -5.66
C LYS A 18 -7.54 -4.23 -6.06
N TYR A 19 -6.40 -4.56 -5.46
CA TYR A 19 -5.68 -5.83 -5.61
C TYR A 19 -5.13 -6.12 -7.02
N ALA A 20 -5.20 -5.19 -7.99
CA ALA A 20 -4.74 -5.46 -9.35
C ALA A 20 -4.14 -4.25 -10.06
N VAL A 21 -3.30 -4.56 -11.05
CA VAL A 21 -2.83 -3.62 -12.07
C VAL A 21 -3.62 -3.86 -13.35
N LYS A 22 -4.35 -2.85 -13.82
CA LYS A 22 -5.16 -2.90 -15.04
C LYS A 22 -4.34 -2.73 -16.31
N ARG A 23 -3.27 -1.93 -16.21
CA ARG A 23 -2.43 -1.58 -17.35
C ARG A 23 -1.03 -1.31 -16.90
N VAL A 24 -0.06 -1.85 -17.61
CA VAL A 24 1.36 -1.56 -17.46
C VAL A 24 1.79 -0.61 -18.57
N ARG A 25 2.58 0.39 -18.22
CA ARG A 25 3.29 1.30 -19.12
C ARG A 25 4.77 1.00 -19.04
N TYR A 26 5.54 1.57 -19.93
CA TYR A 26 6.98 1.40 -19.98
C TYR A 26 7.66 2.75 -20.04
N LEU A 27 8.75 2.88 -19.31
CA LEU A 27 9.52 4.11 -19.15
C LEU A 27 10.98 3.85 -19.49
N GLU A 28 11.62 4.83 -20.11
CA GLU A 28 13.07 4.89 -20.18
C GLU A 28 13.63 5.24 -18.79
N TYR A 29 14.53 4.42 -18.26
CA TYR A 29 15.08 4.56 -16.93
C TYR A 29 16.59 4.30 -16.92
N ASP A 30 17.30 4.92 -15.98
CA ASP A 30 18.77 4.86 -15.89
C ASP A 30 19.51 5.40 -17.15
N THR A 31 18.88 6.30 -17.89
CA THR A 31 19.50 7.01 -19.01
C THR A 31 19.58 8.51 -18.74
N PRO A 32 20.40 9.26 -19.47
CA PRO A 32 20.45 10.73 -19.35
C PRO A 32 19.12 11.43 -19.64
N ARG A 33 18.18 10.76 -20.31
CA ARG A 33 16.85 11.27 -20.62
C ARG A 33 15.77 10.79 -19.68
N CYS A 34 16.15 10.03 -18.65
CA CYS A 34 15.18 9.56 -17.67
C CYS A 34 14.36 10.75 -17.15
N PRO A 35 13.04 10.74 -17.31
CA PRO A 35 12.21 11.89 -16.99
C PRO A 35 12.20 12.16 -15.48
N GLY A 36 12.25 13.46 -15.14
CA GLY A 36 12.14 13.93 -13.75
C GLY A 36 10.75 13.75 -13.13
N GLU A 37 9.83 13.11 -13.83
CA GLU A 37 8.44 12.88 -13.42
C GLU A 37 8.27 11.75 -12.40
N LEU A 38 9.32 10.96 -12.18
CA LEU A 38 9.30 9.94 -11.13
C LEU A 38 9.16 10.60 -9.75
N SER A 39 8.30 10.03 -8.94
CA SER A 39 8.22 10.40 -7.54
C SER A 39 9.50 9.99 -6.83
N ARG A 40 10.20 10.97 -6.21
CA ARG A 40 11.42 10.72 -5.42
C ARG A 40 12.48 9.87 -6.16
N PRO A 41 13.00 10.30 -7.32
CA PRO A 41 13.93 9.52 -8.13
C PRO A 41 15.24 9.16 -7.42
N THR A 42 15.59 9.90 -6.36
CA THR A 42 16.78 9.67 -5.52
C THR A 42 16.56 8.68 -4.36
N PHE A 43 15.35 8.15 -4.21
CA PHE A 43 15.03 7.16 -3.19
C PHE A 43 14.68 5.82 -3.87
N ARG A 44 15.70 5.14 -4.35
CA ARG A 44 15.57 3.90 -5.14
C ARG A 44 14.89 2.77 -4.38
N GLU A 45 15.08 2.70 -3.08
CA GLU A 45 14.49 1.67 -2.22
C GLU A 45 12.96 1.68 -2.22
N LEU A 46 12.32 2.80 -2.57
CA LEU A 46 10.88 2.84 -2.80
C LEU A 46 10.45 2.06 -4.05
N TYR A 47 11.36 1.84 -4.99
CA TYR A 47 11.10 1.10 -6.22
C TYR A 47 11.60 -0.35 -6.13
N ASP A 48 12.73 -0.57 -5.44
CA ASP A 48 13.46 -1.83 -5.44
C ASP A 48 13.09 -2.74 -4.24
N ARG A 49 11.99 -2.43 -3.53
CA ARG A 49 11.46 -3.23 -2.41
C ARG A 49 10.02 -3.61 -2.66
N ASP A 50 9.60 -4.70 -2.01
CA ASP A 50 8.21 -5.08 -1.92
C ASP A 50 7.41 -3.95 -1.27
N LYS A 51 6.27 -3.62 -1.84
CA LYS A 51 5.50 -2.44 -1.45
C LYS A 51 4.02 -2.56 -1.75
N ILE A 52 3.27 -1.70 -1.11
CA ILE A 52 1.89 -1.39 -1.51
C ILE A 52 1.94 -0.15 -2.39
N ILE A 53 1.29 -0.22 -3.54
CA ILE A 53 1.03 0.90 -4.43
C ILE A 53 -0.38 1.42 -4.14
N ILE A 54 -0.51 2.74 -3.94
CA ILE A 54 -1.72 3.41 -3.48
C ILE A 54 -2.00 4.58 -4.41
N ASN A 55 -3.21 4.67 -4.98
CA ASN A 55 -3.60 5.86 -5.73
C ASN A 55 -3.80 7.07 -4.81
N CYS A 56 -3.59 8.27 -5.33
CA CYS A 56 -3.78 9.51 -4.57
C CYS A 56 -5.05 10.29 -4.97
N LEU A 57 -5.93 9.72 -5.80
CA LEU A 57 -7.11 10.41 -6.33
C LEU A 57 -8.37 9.54 -6.22
N GLY A 58 -9.49 10.13 -5.86
CA GLY A 58 -10.79 9.48 -5.83
C GLY A 58 -10.95 8.48 -4.69
N THR A 59 -11.53 7.33 -4.96
CA THR A 59 -11.63 6.23 -3.99
C THR A 59 -10.29 5.53 -3.86
N ILE A 60 -9.91 5.18 -2.64
CA ILE A 60 -8.67 4.46 -2.40
C ILE A 60 -8.67 3.10 -3.11
N ASN A 61 -7.60 2.85 -3.86
CA ASN A 61 -7.30 1.58 -4.49
C ASN A 61 -5.84 1.25 -4.23
N CYS A 62 -5.60 0.05 -3.75
CA CYS A 62 -4.25 -0.41 -3.44
C CYS A 62 -3.98 -1.75 -4.11
N THR A 63 -2.74 -1.94 -4.57
CA THR A 63 -2.26 -3.22 -5.08
C THR A 63 -0.89 -3.56 -4.52
N LEU A 64 -0.55 -4.85 -4.48
CA LEU A 64 0.77 -5.31 -4.10
C LEU A 64 1.74 -5.23 -5.28
N ASP A 65 2.97 -4.88 -4.98
CA ASP A 65 4.11 -4.98 -5.87
C ASP A 65 5.26 -5.68 -5.14
N ASN A 66 5.32 -6.99 -5.27
CA ASN A 66 6.29 -7.86 -4.61
C ASN A 66 7.21 -8.62 -5.59
N ASN A 67 7.14 -8.32 -6.89
CA ASN A 67 7.94 -9.03 -7.90
C ASN A 67 8.46 -8.13 -9.00
N ILE A 68 7.69 -7.13 -9.43
CA ILE A 68 7.96 -6.33 -10.64
C ILE A 68 8.74 -5.07 -10.28
N HIS A 69 8.44 -4.50 -9.11
CA HIS A 69 9.05 -3.26 -8.64
C HIS A 69 8.79 -2.09 -9.59
N TYR A 70 7.50 -1.85 -9.84
CA TYR A 70 7.04 -0.78 -10.71
C TYR A 70 7.60 0.58 -10.34
N LEU A 71 8.00 1.33 -11.36
CA LEU A 71 8.18 2.77 -11.25
C LEU A 71 6.81 3.47 -11.25
N HIS A 72 6.74 4.66 -10.69
CA HIS A 72 5.49 5.44 -10.68
C HIS A 72 5.76 6.95 -10.60
N ASN A 73 4.80 7.76 -11.00
CA ASN A 73 4.83 9.20 -10.83
C ASN A 73 4.23 9.62 -9.47
N HIS A 74 4.07 10.92 -9.29
CA HIS A 74 3.51 11.53 -8.08
C HIS A 74 2.00 11.33 -7.89
N SER A 75 1.30 10.73 -8.84
CA SER A 75 -0.12 10.34 -8.68
C SER A 75 -0.30 9.03 -7.88
N ILE A 76 0.80 8.41 -7.49
CA ILE A 76 0.85 7.18 -6.69
C ILE A 76 1.69 7.44 -5.44
N TYR A 77 1.24 6.90 -4.33
CA TYR A 77 2.06 6.69 -3.14
C TYR A 77 2.48 5.23 -3.08
N CYS A 78 3.61 4.98 -2.41
CA CYS A 78 3.99 3.62 -2.06
C CYS A 78 4.29 3.51 -0.56
N ALA A 79 3.97 2.36 0.00
CA ALA A 79 4.29 2.01 1.38
C ALA A 79 5.21 0.80 1.40
N VAL A 80 6.39 0.98 2.00
CA VAL A 80 7.40 -0.05 2.24
C VAL A 80 7.49 -0.26 3.74
N LEU A 81 7.62 -1.49 4.21
CA LEU A 81 7.76 -1.76 5.63
C LEU A 81 9.13 -1.29 6.15
N TRP A 82 9.16 -0.75 7.37
CA TRP A 82 10.39 -0.28 7.98
C TRP A 82 11.46 -1.37 8.10
N LYS A 83 11.06 -2.61 8.34
CA LYS A 83 11.98 -3.76 8.39
C LYS A 83 12.75 -3.98 7.09
N ASP A 84 12.13 -3.64 5.95
CA ASP A 84 12.73 -3.80 4.62
C ASP A 84 13.63 -2.62 4.24
N LEU A 85 13.65 -1.59 5.09
CA LEU A 85 14.51 -0.40 4.98
C LEU A 85 15.68 -0.39 5.99
N LYS A 86 15.94 -1.51 6.68
CA LYS A 86 17.08 -1.63 7.60
C LYS A 86 18.38 -1.28 6.89
N GLY A 87 19.18 -0.42 7.53
CA GLY A 87 20.47 0.02 6.98
C GLY A 87 20.41 1.07 5.87
N VAL A 88 19.23 1.42 5.38
CA VAL A 88 19.08 2.50 4.38
C VAL A 88 19.20 3.86 5.05
N ASP A 89 20.09 4.70 4.56
CA ASP A 89 20.21 6.10 4.99
C ASP A 89 19.78 7.05 3.86
N ASN A 90 18.70 7.80 4.12
CA ASN A 90 18.12 8.71 3.15
C ASN A 90 17.43 9.89 3.87
N LYS A 91 17.51 11.09 3.29
CA LYS A 91 16.87 12.30 3.84
C LYS A 91 15.36 12.12 4.06
N SER A 92 14.68 11.36 3.20
CA SER A 92 13.24 11.10 3.32
C SER A 92 12.94 10.23 4.53
N LEU A 93 13.76 9.22 4.81
CA LEU A 93 13.63 8.37 6.01
C LEU A 93 13.92 9.17 7.27
N SER A 94 15.00 9.97 7.28
CA SER A 94 15.33 10.85 8.41
C SER A 94 14.19 11.82 8.73
N ALA A 95 13.54 12.38 7.71
CA ALA A 95 12.36 13.23 7.88
C ALA A 95 11.15 12.46 8.43
N SER A 96 10.96 11.21 8.02
CA SER A 96 9.91 10.34 8.55
C SER A 96 10.15 9.98 10.01
N VAL A 97 11.37 9.61 10.39
CA VAL A 97 11.76 9.35 11.80
C VAL A 97 11.47 10.58 12.67
N LYS A 98 11.85 11.78 12.21
CA LYS A 98 11.55 13.02 12.95
C LYS A 98 10.05 13.27 13.13
N ARG A 99 9.22 12.91 12.14
CA ARG A 99 7.76 13.05 12.21
C ARG A 99 7.16 12.13 13.28
N TYR A 100 7.70 10.96 13.44
CA TYR A 100 7.28 9.96 14.43
C TYR A 100 8.18 9.96 15.66
N SER A 101 8.52 11.14 16.18
CA SER A 101 9.49 11.36 17.25
C SER A 101 9.20 10.62 18.58
N HIS A 102 7.99 10.07 18.75
CA HIS A 102 7.64 9.21 19.88
C HIS A 102 8.20 7.79 19.77
N HIS A 103 8.70 7.40 18.60
CA HIS A 103 9.27 6.10 18.34
C HIS A 103 10.64 6.25 17.69
N SER A 104 11.62 5.51 18.16
CA SER A 104 12.90 5.38 17.50
C SER A 104 12.74 4.62 16.17
N ARG A 105 13.68 4.79 15.26
CA ARG A 105 13.72 4.02 14.02
C ARG A 105 13.73 2.52 14.29
N LYS A 106 14.47 2.07 15.30
CA LYS A 106 14.56 0.67 15.68
C LYS A 106 13.19 0.11 16.11
N GLU A 107 12.46 0.86 16.93
CA GLU A 107 11.09 0.45 17.32
C GLU A 107 10.15 0.37 16.12
N MET A 108 10.23 1.31 15.17
CA MET A 108 9.43 1.25 13.93
C MET A 108 9.79 0.02 13.08
N GLU A 109 11.08 -0.34 13.00
CA GLU A 109 11.54 -1.56 12.33
C GLU A 109 11.00 -2.81 13.05
N GLU A 110 11.05 -2.86 14.38
CA GLU A 110 10.51 -3.95 15.19
C GLU A 110 8.99 -4.08 15.08
N PHE A 111 8.24 -2.98 15.16
CA PHE A 111 6.77 -2.99 14.97
C PHE A 111 6.39 -3.51 13.59
N SER A 112 7.15 -3.19 12.57
CA SER A 112 6.86 -3.65 11.21
C SER A 112 7.11 -5.15 10.99
N GLU A 113 7.82 -5.84 11.90
CA GLU A 113 7.96 -7.31 11.85
C GLU A 113 6.63 -8.03 12.16
N ALA A 114 5.75 -7.39 12.94
CA ALA A 114 4.46 -7.96 13.35
C ALA A 114 3.37 -7.90 12.28
N VAL A 115 3.65 -7.26 11.15
CA VAL A 115 2.67 -7.08 10.06
C VAL A 115 3.24 -7.51 8.71
N CYS A 116 2.35 -7.93 7.81
CA CYS A 116 2.69 -8.19 6.42
C CYS A 116 2.00 -7.20 5.48
N LEU A 117 2.50 -7.05 4.25
CA LEU A 117 1.91 -6.15 3.25
C LEU A 117 0.50 -6.56 2.90
N GLU A 118 0.21 -7.87 2.86
CA GLU A 118 -1.12 -8.40 2.56
C GLU A 118 -2.16 -8.01 3.61
N TYR A 119 -1.76 -7.96 4.88
CA TYR A 119 -2.64 -7.47 5.95
C TYR A 119 -2.94 -5.98 5.79
N LEU A 120 -1.91 -5.18 5.50
CA LEU A 120 -2.07 -3.74 5.31
C LEU A 120 -2.91 -3.41 4.07
N ILE A 121 -2.71 -4.11 2.95
CA ILE A 121 -3.50 -3.85 1.73
C ILE A 121 -4.96 -4.24 1.92
N ALA A 122 -5.26 -5.29 2.69
CA ALA A 122 -6.61 -5.66 3.03
C ALA A 122 -7.32 -4.53 3.81
N ILE A 123 -6.63 -3.97 4.81
CA ILE A 123 -7.15 -2.82 5.55
C ILE A 123 -7.36 -1.60 4.65
N LEU A 124 -6.37 -1.23 3.83
CA LEU A 124 -6.44 -0.06 2.97
C LEU A 124 -7.53 -0.18 1.88
N ASN A 125 -7.82 -1.38 1.41
CA ASN A 125 -8.89 -1.64 0.43
C ASN A 125 -10.27 -1.88 1.06
N SER A 126 -10.38 -1.92 2.39
CA SER A 126 -11.63 -2.21 3.09
C SER A 126 -12.64 -1.08 2.96
N SER A 127 -13.90 -1.41 3.20
CA SER A 127 -14.99 -0.44 3.31
C SER A 127 -14.79 0.50 4.50
N TYR A 128 -14.18 0.04 5.60
CA TYR A 128 -13.82 0.88 6.73
C TYR A 128 -12.85 2.00 6.32
N ALA A 129 -11.75 1.65 5.67
CA ALA A 129 -10.77 2.66 5.21
C ALA A 129 -11.40 3.64 4.21
N ALA A 130 -12.24 3.15 3.30
CA ALA A 130 -12.94 3.99 2.33
C ALA A 130 -13.87 5.01 3.02
N GLN A 131 -14.63 4.60 4.03
CA GLN A 131 -15.52 5.48 4.80
C GLN A 131 -14.74 6.49 5.64
N LEU A 132 -13.69 6.04 6.34
CA LEU A 132 -12.84 6.92 7.13
C LEU A 132 -12.17 7.98 6.26
N LEU A 133 -11.61 7.59 5.12
CA LEU A 133 -10.97 8.51 4.18
C LEU A 133 -11.98 9.50 3.58
N ALA A 134 -13.19 9.08 3.28
CA ALA A 134 -14.26 9.97 2.83
C ALA A 134 -14.58 11.04 3.89
N THR A 135 -14.64 10.65 5.17
CA THR A 135 -14.85 11.57 6.30
C THR A 135 -13.67 12.55 6.48
N LEU A 136 -12.42 12.04 6.45
CA LEU A 136 -11.22 12.85 6.65
C LEU A 136 -10.97 13.84 5.50
N ARG A 137 -11.34 13.47 4.30
CA ARG A 137 -11.11 14.22 3.08
C ARG A 137 -12.19 15.28 2.83
N GLY A 138 -13.44 15.04 3.26
CA GLY A 138 -14.58 15.86 2.90
C GLY A 138 -14.78 15.87 1.38
N ASP A 139 -14.96 17.05 0.81
CA ASP A 139 -15.19 17.24 -0.64
C ASP A 139 -13.91 17.24 -1.49
N ASP A 140 -12.72 17.11 -0.89
CA ASP A 140 -11.47 17.07 -1.64
C ASP A 140 -11.35 15.71 -2.38
N TYR A 141 -10.98 15.79 -3.65
CA TYR A 141 -10.77 14.61 -4.49
C TYR A 141 -9.43 13.91 -4.21
N HIS A 142 -8.48 14.62 -3.58
CA HIS A 142 -7.16 14.08 -3.28
C HIS A 142 -7.14 13.31 -1.97
N ILE A 143 -6.42 12.20 -1.99
CA ILE A 143 -6.02 11.45 -0.80
C ILE A 143 -4.59 11.87 -0.46
N TYR A 144 -4.41 12.57 0.64
CA TYR A 144 -3.08 12.98 1.10
C TYR A 144 -2.44 11.90 1.99
N PRO A 145 -1.11 11.85 2.09
CA PRO A 145 -0.42 10.90 2.97
C PRO A 145 -0.89 10.95 4.43
N GLU A 146 -1.28 12.13 4.90
CA GLU A 146 -1.83 12.33 6.24
C GLU A 146 -3.14 11.57 6.45
N HIS A 147 -4.01 11.54 5.44
CA HIS A 147 -5.27 10.78 5.50
C HIS A 147 -4.98 9.28 5.68
N ILE A 148 -4.04 8.75 4.89
CA ILE A 148 -3.65 7.32 4.97
C ILE A 148 -3.03 6.99 6.34
N ARG A 149 -2.20 7.87 6.89
CA ARG A 149 -1.56 7.69 8.20
C ARG A 149 -2.54 7.69 9.37
N ASN A 150 -3.71 8.27 9.19
CA ASN A 150 -4.77 8.28 10.20
C ASN A 150 -5.66 7.03 10.18
N ILE A 151 -5.43 6.10 9.24
CA ILE A 151 -6.13 4.81 9.26
C ILE A 151 -5.52 3.98 10.39
N PRO A 152 -6.28 3.65 11.44
CA PRO A 152 -5.78 2.80 12.52
C PRO A 152 -5.56 1.38 11.98
N ILE A 153 -4.47 0.76 12.39
CA ILE A 153 -4.14 -0.62 12.04
C ILE A 153 -4.38 -1.49 13.28
N PRO A 154 -5.46 -2.28 13.32
CA PRO A 154 -5.73 -3.16 14.45
C PRO A 154 -4.61 -4.17 14.67
N SER A 155 -4.37 -4.55 15.90
CA SER A 155 -3.55 -5.72 16.18
C SER A 155 -4.35 -6.97 15.85
N ALA A 156 -3.78 -7.88 15.09
CA ALA A 156 -4.43 -9.15 14.76
C ALA A 156 -3.50 -10.32 15.03
N PRO A 157 -4.02 -11.44 15.60
CA PRO A 157 -3.24 -12.66 15.78
C PRO A 157 -2.67 -13.17 14.46
N SER A 158 -1.52 -13.83 14.51
CA SER A 158 -0.84 -14.34 13.32
C SER A 158 -1.71 -15.28 12.46
N VAL A 159 -2.57 -16.07 13.11
CA VAL A 159 -3.53 -16.94 12.41
C VAL A 159 -4.54 -16.15 11.57
N VAL A 160 -5.01 -15.01 12.08
CA VAL A 160 -5.93 -14.12 11.37
C VAL A 160 -5.20 -13.46 10.20
N GLN A 161 -3.99 -12.92 10.41
CA GLN A 161 -3.19 -12.37 9.34
C GLN A 161 -2.88 -13.40 8.25
N THR A 162 -2.61 -14.65 8.61
CA THR A 162 -2.37 -15.73 7.64
C THR A 162 -3.61 -15.98 6.78
N ARG A 163 -4.81 -16.00 7.37
CA ARG A 163 -6.06 -16.16 6.61
C ARG A 163 -6.30 -14.98 5.67
N ILE A 164 -6.09 -13.75 6.14
CA ILE A 164 -6.19 -12.54 5.35
C ILE A 164 -5.21 -12.60 4.17
N LYS A 165 -3.96 -12.97 4.41
CA LYS A 165 -2.94 -13.13 3.38
C LYS A 165 -3.39 -14.11 2.30
N HIS A 166 -3.95 -15.25 2.68
CA HIS A 166 -4.49 -16.24 1.76
C HIS A 166 -5.57 -15.67 0.85
N LEU A 167 -6.56 -14.97 1.44
CA LEU A 167 -7.64 -14.34 0.68
C LEU A 167 -7.13 -13.25 -0.26
N VAL A 168 -6.17 -12.44 0.18
CA VAL A 168 -5.55 -11.41 -0.67
C VAL A 168 -4.90 -12.03 -1.90
N HIS A 169 -4.10 -13.08 -1.73
CA HIS A 169 -3.48 -13.77 -2.85
C HIS A 169 -4.51 -14.41 -3.78
N GLN A 170 -5.56 -15.02 -3.24
CA GLN A 170 -6.65 -15.58 -4.03
C GLN A 170 -7.37 -14.51 -4.87
N ILE A 171 -7.66 -13.34 -4.29
CA ILE A 171 -8.27 -12.22 -4.99
C ILE A 171 -7.37 -11.72 -6.12
N ILE A 172 -6.08 -11.57 -5.84
CA ILE A 172 -5.08 -11.16 -6.86
C ILE A 172 -5.06 -12.17 -8.01
N GLU A 173 -4.98 -13.45 -7.72
CA GLU A 173 -4.98 -14.52 -8.73
C GLU A 173 -6.29 -14.50 -9.58
N TYR A 174 -7.43 -14.34 -8.94
CA TYR A 174 -8.72 -14.29 -9.64
C TYR A 174 -8.80 -13.08 -10.57
N LYS A 175 -8.38 -11.90 -10.12
CA LYS A 175 -8.34 -10.70 -10.97
C LYS A 175 -7.37 -10.87 -12.16
N GLN A 176 -6.20 -11.44 -11.94
CA GLN A 176 -5.24 -11.70 -13.02
C GLN A 176 -5.75 -12.72 -14.04
N SER A 177 -6.55 -13.70 -13.61
CA SER A 177 -7.15 -14.72 -14.48
C SER A 177 -8.53 -14.35 -15.03
N GLY A 178 -9.06 -13.16 -14.71
CA GLY A 178 -10.38 -12.72 -15.12
C GLY A 178 -11.52 -13.49 -14.46
N LYS A 179 -11.27 -14.18 -13.34
CA LYS A 179 -12.29 -14.88 -12.55
C LYS A 179 -13.03 -13.91 -11.64
N ASP A 180 -14.27 -14.25 -11.31
CA ASP A 180 -15.05 -13.52 -10.31
C ASP A 180 -14.44 -13.68 -8.91
N CYS A 181 -14.25 -12.58 -8.21
CA CYS A 181 -13.70 -12.51 -6.86
C CYS A 181 -14.61 -11.80 -5.84
N ILE A 182 -15.85 -11.47 -6.22
CA ILE A 182 -16.79 -10.71 -5.39
C ILE A 182 -17.00 -11.36 -4.03
N ALA A 183 -17.19 -12.69 -4.00
CA ALA A 183 -17.38 -13.41 -2.74
C ALA A 183 -16.15 -13.35 -1.84
N SER A 184 -14.94 -13.49 -2.40
CA SER A 184 -13.68 -13.41 -1.66
C SER A 184 -13.39 -11.99 -1.16
N GLU A 185 -13.68 -10.96 -1.97
CA GLU A 185 -13.57 -9.56 -1.55
C GLU A 185 -14.53 -9.24 -0.41
N LYS A 186 -15.75 -9.75 -0.46
CA LYS A 186 -16.76 -9.58 0.60
C LYS A 186 -16.32 -10.28 1.90
N GLU A 187 -15.88 -11.54 1.82
CA GLU A 187 -15.38 -12.28 2.98
C GLU A 187 -14.20 -11.53 3.63
N LEU A 188 -13.27 -11.03 2.82
CA LEU A 188 -12.13 -10.28 3.31
C LEU A 188 -12.55 -8.98 4.00
N ASP A 189 -13.50 -8.23 3.42
CA ASP A 189 -14.01 -6.99 3.99
C ASP A 189 -14.72 -7.25 5.34
N GLU A 190 -15.54 -8.29 5.42
CA GLU A 190 -16.20 -8.70 6.68
C GLU A 190 -15.18 -9.07 7.77
N MET A 191 -14.10 -9.78 7.42
CA MET A 191 -13.02 -10.08 8.35
C MET A 191 -12.30 -8.82 8.85
N ILE A 192 -12.06 -7.85 7.97
CA ILE A 192 -11.44 -6.59 8.38
C ILE A 192 -12.37 -5.78 9.27
N LEU A 193 -13.66 -5.67 8.93
CA LEU A 193 -14.64 -4.95 9.75
C LEU A 193 -14.75 -5.54 11.16
N GLU A 194 -14.63 -6.87 11.30
CA GLU A 194 -14.66 -7.53 12.62
C GLU A 194 -13.50 -7.06 13.51
N LEU A 195 -12.33 -6.78 12.95
CA LEU A 195 -11.18 -6.29 13.71
C LEU A 195 -11.35 -4.87 14.27
N TYR A 196 -12.32 -4.11 13.77
CA TYR A 196 -12.63 -2.76 14.26
C TYR A 196 -13.81 -2.72 15.23
N LYS A 197 -14.43 -3.86 15.52
CA LYS A 197 -15.48 -3.90 16.55
C LYS A 197 -14.86 -3.74 17.94
N PRO A 198 -15.51 -2.99 18.84
CA PRO A 198 -15.10 -2.94 20.24
C PRO A 198 -15.10 -4.37 20.82
N ASP A 199 -14.10 -4.65 21.66
CA ASP A 199 -14.12 -5.88 22.46
C ASP A 199 -15.29 -5.80 23.46
N ASP A 200 -16.21 -6.77 23.43
CA ASP A 200 -17.33 -6.87 24.39
C ASP A 200 -16.87 -6.96 25.87
N SER A 201 -15.56 -7.07 26.09
CA SER A 201 -14.96 -7.08 27.44
C SER A 201 -14.88 -5.69 28.09
N ASP A 202 -14.97 -4.59 27.33
CA ASP A 202 -14.86 -3.23 27.87
C ASP A 202 -16.20 -2.65 28.37
N GLU A 203 -17.34 -3.26 28.04
CA GLU A 203 -18.66 -2.85 28.58
C GLU A 203 -18.96 -3.32 30.04
N LYS A 204 -18.00 -4.01 30.66
CA LYS A 204 -18.19 -4.57 32.03
C LYS A 204 -17.30 -3.91 33.09
N LYS A 205 -16.90 -2.66 32.89
CA LYS A 205 -16.21 -1.89 33.93
C LYS A 205 -16.98 -0.65 34.34
#